data_55b71510f7864e65b99a2d3f6a026b5a
#
_entry.id   55b71510f7864e65b99a2d3f6a026b5a
#
_cell.length_a   1.000
_cell.length_b   1.000
_cell.length_c   1.000
_cell.angle_alpha   90.00
_cell.angle_beta   90.00
_cell.angle_gamma   90.00
#
_symmetry.space_group_name_H-M   'P 1'
#
loop_
_entity.id
_entity.type
_entity.pdbx_description
1 polymer ?
#
loop_
_entity_poly.entity_id
_entity_poly.type
_entity_poly.pdbx_seq_one_letter_code
_entity_poly.pdbx_strand_id
1 'polypeptide(L)'
;MPNLAPPILASEWLNTPEHLTLDGLRGRVVAIECFQMLCPGCVSHGLPQAQRIAQTFRPQDVVVIGLHCVFEHHAAMTPVSLRAFLHE
;
A
#
# COMPACT_ATOMS: atom_id res chain seq x y z
N MET A 1 25.80 5.05 10.37
CA MET A 1 24.77 4.08 9.97
C MET A 1 23.50 4.78 9.58
N PRO A 2 23.01 4.54 8.40
CA PRO A 2 21.70 5.06 8.07
C PRO A 2 20.64 4.39 8.96
N ASN A 3 19.62 5.15 9.31
CA ASN A 3 18.50 4.60 10.04
C ASN A 3 17.66 3.71 9.10
N LEU A 4 17.34 2.52 9.57
CA LEU A 4 16.43 1.64 8.85
C LEU A 4 14.98 2.05 9.13
N ALA A 5 14.12 1.92 8.13
CA ALA A 5 12.70 2.14 8.32
C ALA A 5 12.16 1.08 9.30
N PRO A 6 11.22 1.45 10.18
CA PRO A 6 10.59 0.46 11.05
C PRO A 6 9.81 -0.56 10.22
N PRO A 7 9.59 -1.78 10.75
CA PRO A 7 8.81 -2.77 10.03
C PRO A 7 7.37 -2.31 9.82
N ILE A 8 6.76 -2.78 8.73
CA ILE A 8 5.34 -2.54 8.47
C ILE A 8 4.54 -3.58 9.25
N LEU A 9 3.73 -3.09 10.19
CA LEU A 9 2.88 -3.95 11.04
C LEU A 9 1.44 -3.83 10.56
N ALA A 10 1.09 -4.62 9.55
CA ALA A 10 -0.24 -4.63 8.97
C ALA A 10 -1.07 -5.77 9.56
N SER A 11 -2.35 -5.52 9.79
CA SER A 11 -3.27 -6.55 10.28
C SER A 11 -3.64 -7.55 9.19
N GLU A 12 -3.58 -7.14 7.94
CA GLU A 12 -3.96 -7.99 6.81
C GLU A 12 -3.24 -7.53 5.54
N TRP A 13 -2.90 -8.50 4.69
CA TRP A 13 -2.31 -8.27 3.38
C TRP A 13 -3.26 -8.73 2.29
N LEU A 14 -3.45 -7.90 1.26
CA LEU A 14 -4.35 -8.16 0.14
C LEU A 14 -3.56 -8.14 -1.17
N ASN A 15 -4.00 -8.96 -2.13
CA ASN A 15 -3.42 -9.03 -3.47
C ASN A 15 -1.93 -9.41 -3.48
N THR A 16 -1.52 -10.17 -2.49
CA THR A 16 -0.17 -10.73 -2.39
C THR A 16 -0.28 -12.14 -1.80
N PRO A 17 0.53 -13.10 -2.26
CA PRO A 17 0.45 -14.47 -1.76
C PRO A 17 0.94 -14.62 -0.32
N GLU A 18 1.71 -13.67 0.19
CA GLU A 18 2.29 -13.74 1.52
C GLU A 18 2.46 -12.34 2.11
N HIS A 19 2.71 -12.30 3.42
CA HIS A 19 3.03 -11.05 4.08
C HIS A 19 4.40 -10.57 3.61
N LEU A 20 4.47 -9.28 3.26
CA LEU A 20 5.72 -8.67 2.83
C LEU A 20 6.43 -8.04 4.02
N THR A 21 7.75 -8.07 4.00
CA THR A 21 8.58 -7.40 5.00
C THR A 21 9.56 -6.49 4.29
N LEU A 22 9.92 -5.36 4.92
CA LEU A 22 10.92 -4.48 4.35
C LEU A 22 12.27 -5.17 4.23
N ASP A 23 12.61 -6.04 5.18
CA ASP A 23 13.83 -6.84 5.09
C ASP A 23 13.83 -7.75 3.86
N GLY A 24 12.71 -8.38 3.57
CA GLY A 24 12.58 -9.25 2.40
C GLY A 24 12.61 -8.49 1.08
N LEU A 25 12.37 -7.18 1.11
CA LEU A 25 12.35 -6.33 -0.08
C LEU A 25 13.65 -5.55 -0.26
N ARG A 26 14.69 -5.83 0.52
CA ARG A 26 15.98 -5.15 0.38
C ARG A 26 16.56 -5.38 -1.02
N GLY A 27 17.19 -4.34 -1.55
CA GLY A 27 17.69 -4.34 -2.91
C GLY A 27 16.69 -3.80 -3.93
N ARG A 28 15.46 -3.51 -3.51
CA ARG A 28 14.44 -2.90 -4.36
C ARG A 28 14.02 -1.56 -3.78
N VAL A 29 13.55 -0.68 -4.64
CA VAL A 29 12.90 0.55 -4.19
C VAL A 29 11.49 0.20 -3.75
N VAL A 30 11.10 0.63 -2.55
CA VAL A 30 9.75 0.40 -2.02
C VAL A 30 9.02 1.74 -2.00
N ALA A 31 7.99 1.84 -2.80
CA ALA A 31 7.13 3.02 -2.86
C ALA A 31 5.85 2.72 -2.07
N ILE A 32 5.60 3.50 -1.03
CA ILE A 32 4.45 3.30 -0.16
C ILE A 32 3.48 4.48 -0.34
N GLU A 33 2.25 4.17 -0.71
CA GLU A 33 1.15 5.15 -0.75
C GLU A 33 0.26 4.91 0.46
N CYS A 34 0.24 5.87 1.40
CA CYS A 34 -0.66 5.83 2.53
C CYS A 34 -1.99 6.45 2.11
N PHE A 35 -3.08 5.74 2.30
CA PHE A 35 -4.38 6.21 1.82
C PHE A 35 -5.53 5.78 2.73
N GLN A 36 -6.68 6.44 2.53
CA GLN A 36 -7.99 5.99 3.02
C GLN A 36 -8.95 5.91 1.86
N MET A 37 -9.88 4.94 1.89
CA MET A 37 -10.90 4.82 0.85
C MET A 37 -11.75 6.09 0.72
N LEU A 38 -12.10 6.71 1.83
CA LEU A 38 -12.93 7.92 1.86
C LEU A 38 -12.09 9.20 1.85
N CYS A 39 -10.96 9.18 1.17
CA CYS A 39 -10.11 10.35 0.97
C CYS A 39 -10.10 10.69 -0.53
N PRO A 40 -10.77 11.77 -0.95
CA PRO A 40 -10.85 12.10 -2.38
C PRO A 40 -9.49 12.29 -3.04
N GLY A 41 -8.55 12.94 -2.39
CA GLY A 41 -7.20 13.12 -2.93
C GLY A 41 -6.44 11.81 -3.09
N CYS A 42 -6.61 10.86 -2.16
CA CYS A 42 -6.02 9.54 -2.27
C CYS A 42 -6.56 8.77 -3.46
N VAL A 43 -7.89 8.80 -3.66
CA VAL A 43 -8.55 8.05 -4.74
C VAL A 43 -8.29 8.69 -6.10
N SER A 44 -8.35 10.02 -6.20
CA SER A 44 -8.23 10.70 -7.49
C SER A 44 -6.79 10.93 -7.95
N HIS A 45 -5.83 10.96 -7.03
CA HIS A 45 -4.43 11.26 -7.35
C HIS A 45 -3.43 10.23 -6.82
N GLY A 46 -3.46 9.93 -5.51
CA GLY A 46 -2.46 9.08 -4.88
C GLY A 46 -2.45 7.66 -5.42
N LEU A 47 -3.59 6.98 -5.42
CA LEU A 47 -3.67 5.61 -5.93
C LEU A 47 -3.40 5.52 -7.43
N PRO A 48 -3.94 6.40 -8.30
CA PRO A 48 -3.55 6.38 -9.71
C PRO A 48 -2.07 6.61 -9.94
N GLN A 49 -1.42 7.46 -9.14
CA GLN A 49 0.01 7.66 -9.22
C GLN A 49 0.78 6.38 -8.84
N ALA A 50 0.36 5.73 -7.76
CA ALA A 50 0.96 4.48 -7.33
C ALA A 50 0.83 3.40 -8.42
N GLN A 51 -0.33 3.30 -9.06
CA GLN A 51 -0.55 2.37 -10.16
C GLN A 51 0.38 2.67 -11.34
N ARG A 52 0.59 3.94 -11.68
CA ARG A 52 1.51 4.31 -12.76
C ARG A 52 2.95 3.93 -12.44
N ILE A 53 3.37 4.09 -11.19
CA ILE A 53 4.70 3.66 -10.76
C ILE A 53 4.82 2.15 -10.91
N ALA A 54 3.83 1.39 -10.46
CA ALA A 54 3.84 -0.07 -10.56
C ALA A 54 3.89 -0.56 -12.00
N GLN A 55 3.24 0.16 -12.92
CA GLN A 55 3.22 -0.19 -14.34
C GLN A 55 4.50 0.23 -15.07
N THR A 56 5.20 1.24 -14.57
CA THR A 56 6.39 1.81 -15.22
C THR A 56 7.65 1.01 -14.92
N PHE A 57 7.78 0.49 -13.71
CA PHE A 57 8.99 -0.20 -13.26
C PHE A 57 8.75 -1.68 -13.07
N ARG A 58 9.80 -2.49 -13.23
CA ARG A 58 9.69 -3.93 -13.02
C ARG A 58 9.56 -4.25 -11.53
N PRO A 59 8.80 -5.29 -11.16
CA PRO A 59 8.68 -5.69 -9.75
C PRO A 59 10.02 -6.07 -9.11
N GLN A 60 11.00 -6.47 -9.91
CA GLN A 60 12.34 -6.77 -9.41
C GLN A 60 13.08 -5.53 -8.94
N ASP A 61 12.71 -4.36 -9.45
CA ASP A 61 13.37 -3.08 -9.16
C ASP A 61 12.58 -2.22 -8.19
N VAL A 62 11.25 -2.16 -8.36
CA VAL A 62 10.36 -1.31 -7.57
C VAL A 62 9.14 -2.10 -7.12
N VAL A 63 8.89 -2.09 -5.82
CA VAL A 63 7.68 -2.66 -5.23
C VAL A 63 6.80 -1.53 -4.75
N VAL A 64 5.53 -1.54 -5.13
CA VAL A 64 4.56 -0.53 -4.72
C VAL A 64 3.60 -1.13 -3.70
N ILE A 65 3.49 -0.49 -2.56
CA ILE A 65 2.62 -0.93 -1.45
C ILE A 65 1.61 0.17 -1.16
N GLY A 66 0.33 -0.15 -1.23
CA GLY A 66 -0.72 0.71 -0.70
C GLY A 66 -0.94 0.38 0.76
N LEU A 67 -0.77 1.34 1.64
CA LEU A 67 -0.97 1.18 3.07
C LEU A 67 -2.26 1.91 3.46
N HIS A 68 -3.30 1.14 3.72
CA HIS A 68 -4.60 1.69 4.13
C HIS A 68 -4.55 2.05 5.61
N CYS A 69 -4.55 3.35 5.87
CA CYS A 69 -4.48 3.91 7.23
C CYS A 69 -5.81 4.55 7.58
N VAL A 70 -6.52 3.99 8.55
CA VAL A 70 -7.84 4.50 8.94
C VAL A 70 -7.69 5.39 10.16
N PHE A 71 -8.08 6.65 10.04
CA PHE A 71 -8.05 7.60 11.16
C PHE A 71 -9.40 8.31 11.39
N GLU A 72 -10.38 8.05 10.54
CA GLU A 72 -11.76 8.53 10.73
C GLU A 72 -12.71 7.58 9.99
N HIS A 73 -14.00 7.62 10.34
CA HIS A 73 -15.02 6.79 9.73
C HIS A 73 -14.68 5.28 9.74
N HIS A 74 -14.16 4.78 10.86
CA HIS A 74 -13.66 3.42 10.98
C HIS A 74 -14.70 2.37 10.58
N ALA A 75 -15.96 2.59 10.96
CA ALA A 75 -17.03 1.62 10.69
C ALA A 75 -17.29 1.44 9.18
N ALA A 76 -17.01 2.47 8.38
CA ALA A 76 -17.18 2.42 6.93
C ALA A 76 -15.96 1.87 6.20
N MET A 77 -14.79 1.89 6.84
CA MET A 77 -13.52 1.51 6.21
C MET A 77 -12.92 0.26 6.86
N THR A 78 -13.66 -0.83 6.78
CA THR A 78 -13.25 -2.14 7.30
C THR A 78 -12.42 -2.90 6.27
N PRO A 79 -11.72 -3.99 6.66
CA PRO A 79 -11.06 -4.85 5.69
C PRO A 79 -12.00 -5.43 4.63
N VAL A 80 -13.25 -5.71 5.00
CA VAL A 80 -14.26 -6.18 4.03
C VAL A 80 -14.55 -5.11 2.99
N SER A 81 -14.74 -3.86 3.42
CA SER A 81 -14.97 -2.74 2.51
C SER A 81 -13.75 -2.50 1.62
N LEU A 82 -12.55 -2.62 2.16
CA LEU A 82 -11.32 -2.44 1.39
C LEU A 82 -11.18 -3.49 0.29
N ARG A 83 -11.50 -4.75 0.59
CA ARG A 83 -11.46 -5.81 -0.43
C ARG A 83 -12.41 -5.49 -1.58
N ALA A 84 -13.62 -5.05 -1.27
CA ALA A 84 -14.59 -4.65 -2.30
C ALA A 84 -14.09 -3.47 -3.12
N PHE A 85 -13.52 -2.47 -2.48
CA PHE A 85 -12.95 -1.29 -3.12
C PHE A 85 -11.84 -1.67 -4.10
N LEU A 86 -10.92 -2.54 -3.69
CA LEU A 86 -9.79 -2.95 -4.53
C LEU A 86 -10.21 -3.86 -5.68
N HIS A 87 -11.34 -4.53 -5.56
CA HIS A 87 -11.85 -5.41 -6.61
C HIS A 87 -12.41 -4.61 -7.80
N GLU A 88 -12.88 -3.41 -7.55
CA GLU A 88 -13.36 -2.51 -8.58
C GLU A 88 -12.18 -1.93 -9.39
#